data_7d6dc6b80e947f7e120dcb5a9e46910b
#
_entry.id   7d6dc6b80e947f7e120dcb5a9e46910b
#
_cell.length_a   1.000
_cell.length_b   1.000
_cell.length_c   1.000
_cell.angle_alpha   90.00
_cell.angle_beta   90.00
_cell.angle_gamma   90.00
#
_symmetry.space_group_name_H-M   'P 1'
#
loop_
_entity.id
_entity.type
_entity.pdbx_description
1 polymer ?
#
loop_
_entity_poly.entity_id
_entity_poly.type
_entity_poly.pdbx_seq_one_letter_code
_entity_poly.pdbx_strand_id
1 'polypeptide(L)'
;VQYPQDRFKDTTPEKFKDTFETNIFGMFFLSQAAVPYLSDNDTIINTTSVTAYRGSGHLIDYASTKGAIVSFTRSLATTLMEKNIRVNGVAPGPIYTPLIPATFDEDKVENQGGNTPMGRRGQPAELAPAYVFLATNADSSYITGQIIHVNGGDYITT
;
A
#
# COMPACT_ATOMS: atom_id res chain seq x y z
N VAL A 1 7.23 3.34 7.32
CA VAL A 1 7.28 3.06 8.79
C VAL A 1 5.89 2.80 9.32
N GLN A 2 5.78 2.18 10.48
CA GLN A 2 4.56 1.96 11.25
C GLN A 2 4.93 1.91 12.75
N TYR A 3 4.12 2.56 13.58
CA TYR A 3 4.33 2.65 15.02
C TYR A 3 3.06 2.18 15.75
N PRO A 4 3.05 0.93 16.28
CA PRO A 4 1.90 0.43 17.03
C PRO A 4 1.60 1.27 18.27
N GLN A 5 0.32 1.52 18.53
CA GLN A 5 -0.15 2.20 19.73
C GLN A 5 -1.35 1.43 20.32
N ASP A 6 -1.38 1.35 21.65
CA ASP A 6 -2.50 0.70 22.34
C ASP A 6 -3.72 1.61 22.44
N ARG A 7 -3.52 2.93 22.48
CA ARG A 7 -4.59 3.93 22.58
C ARG A 7 -4.34 5.08 21.62
N PHE A 8 -5.38 5.63 21.04
CA PHE A 8 -5.29 6.76 20.12
C PHE A 8 -4.50 7.95 20.68
N LYS A 9 -4.69 8.26 21.97
CA LYS A 9 -3.98 9.36 22.62
C LYS A 9 -2.46 9.19 22.74
N ASP A 10 -1.95 7.98 22.53
CA ASP A 10 -0.52 7.69 22.62
C ASP A 10 0.21 7.95 21.28
N THR A 11 -0.55 8.31 20.23
CA THR A 11 0.01 8.81 18.97
C THR A 11 0.47 10.25 19.16
N THR A 12 1.78 10.46 19.30
CA THR A 12 2.32 11.81 19.42
C THR A 12 2.34 12.52 18.06
N PRO A 13 2.29 13.87 18.03
CA PRO A 13 2.40 14.63 16.79
C PRO A 13 3.67 14.32 15.99
N GLU A 14 4.78 14.06 16.69
CA GLU A 14 6.06 13.74 16.08
C GLU A 14 6.00 12.39 15.35
N LYS A 15 5.47 11.33 15.99
CA LYS A 15 5.27 10.00 15.36
C LYS A 15 4.33 10.08 14.17
N PHE A 16 3.23 10.81 14.32
CA PHE A 16 2.28 11.03 13.22
C PHE A 16 2.96 11.70 12.03
N LYS A 17 3.71 12.77 12.28
CA LYS A 17 4.45 13.49 11.23
C LYS A 17 5.48 12.60 10.55
N ASP A 18 6.32 11.88 11.30
CA ASP A 18 7.32 10.95 10.75
C ASP A 18 6.68 9.86 9.89
N THR A 19 5.52 9.31 10.31
CA THR A 19 4.79 8.32 9.52
C THR A 19 4.33 8.92 8.18
N PHE A 20 3.82 10.15 8.16
CA PHE A 20 3.40 10.83 6.94
C PHE A 20 4.58 11.24 6.06
N GLU A 21 5.64 11.77 6.63
CA GLU A 21 6.86 12.15 5.91
C GLU A 21 7.44 10.95 5.17
N THR A 22 7.57 9.81 5.85
CA THR A 22 8.13 8.60 5.25
C THR A 22 7.17 7.97 4.24
N ASN A 23 5.91 7.77 4.61
CA ASN A 23 4.99 6.95 3.81
C ASN A 23 4.29 7.72 2.68
N ILE A 24 4.15 9.05 2.80
CA ILE A 24 3.42 9.90 1.83
C ILE A 24 4.33 10.90 1.14
N PHE A 25 5.05 11.75 1.89
CA PHE A 25 5.80 12.85 1.28
C PHE A 25 6.88 12.32 0.34
N GLY A 26 7.64 11.29 0.76
CA GLY A 26 8.66 10.66 -0.09
C GLY A 26 8.07 10.13 -1.39
N MET A 27 6.94 9.41 -1.32
CA MET A 27 6.25 8.87 -2.50
C MET A 27 5.70 10.00 -3.40
N PHE A 28 5.04 10.99 -2.81
CA PHE A 28 4.46 12.12 -3.53
C PHE A 28 5.52 12.89 -4.31
N PHE A 29 6.58 13.32 -3.64
CA PHE A 29 7.65 14.10 -4.26
C PHE A 29 8.46 13.29 -5.28
N LEU A 30 8.68 11.98 -5.02
CA LEU A 30 9.30 11.10 -6.00
C LEU A 30 8.43 10.99 -7.27
N SER A 31 7.13 10.79 -7.12
CA SER A 31 6.20 10.74 -8.25
C SER A 31 6.20 12.07 -9.03
N GLN A 32 6.14 13.20 -8.31
CA GLN A 32 6.19 14.54 -8.92
C GLN A 32 7.48 14.74 -9.73
N ALA A 33 8.63 14.33 -9.20
CA ALA A 33 9.92 14.44 -9.87
C ALA A 33 10.06 13.47 -11.06
N ALA A 34 9.41 12.30 -11.00
CA ALA A 34 9.49 11.29 -12.06
C ALA A 34 8.61 11.62 -13.27
N VAL A 35 7.42 12.20 -13.06
CA VAL A 35 6.42 12.46 -14.11
C VAL A 35 6.97 13.17 -15.36
N PRO A 36 7.91 14.15 -15.29
CA PRO A 36 8.50 14.77 -16.48
C PRO A 36 9.32 13.80 -17.35
N TYR A 37 9.77 12.68 -16.80
CA TYR A 37 10.61 11.69 -17.49
C TYR A 37 9.82 10.48 -17.98
N LEU A 38 8.53 10.39 -17.63
CA LEU A 38 7.66 9.32 -18.08
C LEU A 38 7.14 9.59 -19.49
N SER A 39 7.04 8.52 -20.25
CA SER A 39 6.59 8.47 -21.63
C SER A 39 5.23 7.81 -21.77
N ASP A 40 4.66 7.86 -22.97
CA ASP A 40 3.45 7.13 -23.36
C ASP A 40 3.56 5.63 -23.00
N ASN A 41 2.53 5.08 -22.43
CA ASN A 41 2.42 3.70 -21.93
C ASN A 41 3.27 3.36 -20.68
N ASP A 42 3.94 4.32 -20.06
CA ASP A 42 4.57 4.08 -18.76
C ASP A 42 3.52 3.86 -17.65
N THR A 43 3.98 3.33 -16.53
CA THR A 43 3.09 3.06 -15.39
C THR A 43 3.72 3.43 -14.06
N ILE A 44 2.89 3.93 -13.15
CA ILE A 44 3.21 4.13 -11.73
C ILE A 44 2.42 3.10 -10.92
N ILE A 45 3.10 2.36 -10.03
CA ILE A 45 2.45 1.38 -9.18
C ILE A 45 2.77 1.70 -7.72
N ASN A 46 1.74 2.09 -6.96
CA ASN A 46 1.85 2.47 -5.56
C ASN A 46 1.55 1.28 -4.64
N THR A 47 2.25 1.20 -3.50
CA THR A 47 1.98 0.20 -2.47
C THR A 47 1.18 0.82 -1.33
N THR A 48 -0.10 0.43 -1.23
CA THR A 48 -0.97 0.77 -0.11
C THR A 48 -0.98 -0.36 0.94
N SER A 49 -2.11 -0.70 1.53
CA SER A 49 -2.28 -1.79 2.50
C SER A 49 -3.76 -2.14 2.63
N VAL A 50 -4.06 -3.35 3.06
CA VAL A 50 -5.39 -3.75 3.50
C VAL A 50 -5.93 -2.82 4.60
N THR A 51 -5.07 -2.25 5.44
CA THR A 51 -5.46 -1.32 6.51
C THR A 51 -6.04 0.01 6.00
N ALA A 52 -5.78 0.38 4.74
CA ALA A 52 -6.42 1.52 4.09
C ALA A 52 -7.95 1.34 3.94
N TYR A 53 -8.42 0.11 3.96
CA TYR A 53 -9.81 -0.27 3.72
C TYR A 53 -10.51 -0.74 4.99
N ARG A 54 -9.91 -1.65 5.74
CA ARG A 54 -10.51 -2.15 6.97
C ARG A 54 -10.19 -1.31 8.21
N GLY A 55 -9.24 -0.39 8.10
CA GLY A 55 -8.68 0.31 9.25
C GLY A 55 -7.73 -0.55 10.09
N SER A 56 -7.20 0.04 11.15
CA SER A 56 -6.41 -0.65 12.16
C SER A 56 -6.44 0.13 13.47
N GLY A 57 -6.98 -0.45 14.53
CA GLY A 57 -7.06 0.20 15.84
C GLY A 57 -5.72 0.45 16.52
N HIS A 58 -4.67 -0.27 16.10
CA HIS A 58 -3.31 -0.14 16.65
C HIS A 58 -2.32 0.58 15.74
N LEU A 59 -2.70 0.90 14.50
CA LEU A 59 -1.86 1.53 13.48
C LEU A 59 -2.63 2.66 12.78
N ILE A 60 -3.17 3.59 13.57
CA ILE A 60 -4.11 4.61 13.06
C ILE A 60 -3.41 5.56 12.08
N ASP A 61 -2.23 6.06 12.43
CA ASP A 61 -1.39 6.92 11.59
C ASP A 61 -0.97 6.20 10.31
N TYR A 62 -0.47 4.97 10.42
CA TYR A 62 -0.11 4.14 9.27
C TYR A 62 -1.32 3.89 8.35
N ALA A 63 -2.46 3.45 8.90
CA ALA A 63 -3.67 3.21 8.12
C ALA A 63 -4.13 4.49 7.39
N SER A 64 -4.00 5.64 8.05
CA SER A 64 -4.30 6.95 7.45
C SER A 64 -3.38 7.26 6.26
N THR A 65 -2.07 7.00 6.39
CA THR A 65 -1.15 7.15 5.23
C THR A 65 -1.50 6.21 4.09
N LYS A 66 -1.90 4.97 4.40
CA LYS A 66 -2.26 3.99 3.37
C LYS A 66 -3.58 4.33 2.66
N GLY A 67 -4.53 4.95 3.36
CA GLY A 67 -5.73 5.56 2.78
C GLY A 67 -5.40 6.74 1.86
N ALA A 68 -4.47 7.60 2.28
CA ALA A 68 -3.98 8.72 1.46
C ALA A 68 -3.34 8.22 0.15
N ILE A 69 -2.60 7.11 0.17
CA ILE A 69 -2.02 6.49 -1.05
C ILE A 69 -3.11 6.03 -2.02
N VAL A 70 -4.23 5.48 -1.53
CA VAL A 70 -5.36 5.09 -2.38
C VAL A 70 -5.94 6.31 -3.11
N SER A 71 -6.20 7.38 -2.38
CA SER A 71 -6.72 8.64 -2.96
C SER A 71 -5.73 9.26 -3.94
N PHE A 72 -4.44 9.30 -3.58
CA PHE A 72 -3.37 9.80 -4.44
C PHE A 72 -3.28 9.00 -5.76
N THR A 73 -3.31 7.67 -5.68
CA THR A 73 -3.28 6.79 -6.85
C THR A 73 -4.42 7.10 -7.83
N ARG A 74 -5.64 7.24 -7.33
CA ARG A 74 -6.82 7.54 -8.14
C ARG A 74 -6.75 8.94 -8.76
N SER A 75 -6.35 9.93 -7.98
CA SER A 75 -6.22 11.32 -8.46
C SER A 75 -5.14 11.43 -9.53
N LEU A 76 -3.97 10.82 -9.28
CA LEU A 76 -2.87 10.85 -10.23
C LEU A 76 -3.20 10.07 -11.51
N ALA A 77 -3.94 8.97 -11.42
CA ALA A 77 -4.43 8.23 -12.58
C ALA A 77 -5.26 9.12 -13.50
N THR A 78 -6.19 9.90 -12.94
CA THR A 78 -7.01 10.83 -13.71
C THR A 78 -6.16 11.94 -14.37
N THR A 79 -5.19 12.48 -13.61
CA THR A 79 -4.33 13.59 -14.09
C THR A 79 -3.41 13.15 -15.23
N LEU A 80 -2.88 11.92 -15.17
CA LEU A 80 -1.89 11.44 -16.14
C LEU A 80 -2.50 10.74 -17.37
N MET A 81 -3.83 10.64 -17.46
CA MET A 81 -4.52 10.10 -18.64
C MET A 81 -4.19 10.83 -19.94
N GLU A 82 -4.01 12.15 -19.87
CA GLU A 82 -3.62 12.96 -21.04
C GLU A 82 -2.27 12.53 -21.63
N LYS A 83 -1.40 11.92 -20.80
CA LYS A 83 -0.10 11.39 -21.21
C LYS A 83 -0.13 9.89 -21.47
N ASN A 84 -1.31 9.27 -21.43
CA ASN A 84 -1.46 7.82 -21.53
C ASN A 84 -0.59 7.03 -20.54
N ILE A 85 -0.38 7.59 -19.33
CA ILE A 85 0.35 6.95 -18.23
C ILE A 85 -0.66 6.34 -17.27
N ARG A 86 -0.51 5.06 -16.98
CA ARG A 86 -1.37 4.35 -16.04
C ARG A 86 -0.86 4.50 -14.61
N VAL A 87 -1.76 4.67 -13.66
CA VAL A 87 -1.42 4.71 -12.24
C VAL A 87 -2.32 3.77 -11.46
N ASN A 88 -1.73 2.75 -10.86
CA ASN A 88 -2.44 1.72 -10.12
C ASN A 88 -1.78 1.47 -8.77
N GLY A 89 -2.36 0.60 -7.97
CA GLY A 89 -1.78 0.23 -6.69
C GLY A 89 -1.96 -1.24 -6.34
N VAL A 90 -1.21 -1.66 -5.34
CA VAL A 90 -1.36 -2.96 -4.70
C VAL A 90 -1.64 -2.76 -3.22
N ALA A 91 -2.61 -3.48 -2.66
CA ALA A 91 -2.96 -3.48 -1.25
C ALA A 91 -2.63 -4.84 -0.62
N PRO A 92 -1.41 -5.02 -0.08
CA PRO A 92 -1.05 -6.24 0.61
C PRO A 92 -1.83 -6.42 1.91
N GLY A 93 -2.12 -7.66 2.25
CA GLY A 93 -2.46 -8.11 3.59
C GLY A 93 -1.22 -8.39 4.43
N PRO A 94 -1.30 -9.33 5.38
CA PRO A 94 -0.15 -9.77 6.18
C PRO A 94 0.84 -10.56 5.30
N ILE A 95 1.99 -9.96 5.02
CA ILE A 95 3.07 -10.55 4.21
C ILE A 95 4.31 -10.76 5.10
N TYR A 96 4.97 -11.90 4.94
CA TYR A 96 6.19 -12.22 5.67
C TYR A 96 7.37 -11.36 5.16
N THR A 97 7.65 -10.27 5.87
CA THR A 97 8.71 -9.32 5.53
C THR A 97 9.47 -8.89 6.78
N PRO A 98 10.71 -8.38 6.67
CA PRO A 98 11.48 -7.86 7.81
C PRO A 98 10.78 -6.72 8.58
N LEU A 99 9.81 -6.03 7.98
CA LEU A 99 9.04 -4.98 8.65
C LEU A 99 8.26 -5.53 9.85
N ILE A 100 7.80 -6.75 9.77
CA ILE A 100 6.93 -7.34 10.81
C ILE A 100 7.69 -7.57 12.12
N PRO A 101 8.82 -8.31 12.17
CA PRO A 101 9.58 -8.43 13.42
C PRO A 101 10.23 -7.12 13.87
N ALA A 102 10.43 -6.15 12.97
CA ALA A 102 10.88 -4.81 13.35
C ALA A 102 9.77 -3.96 14.00
N THR A 103 8.50 -4.38 13.92
CA THR A 103 7.35 -3.62 14.40
C THR A 103 6.66 -4.26 15.61
N PHE A 104 6.61 -5.58 15.66
CA PHE A 104 5.80 -6.34 16.60
C PHE A 104 6.62 -7.33 17.42
N ASP A 105 6.10 -7.65 18.60
CA ASP A 105 6.66 -8.68 19.48
C ASP A 105 6.54 -10.08 18.85
N GLU A 106 7.36 -11.03 19.34
CA GLU A 106 7.49 -12.38 18.81
C GLU A 106 6.15 -13.11 18.68
N ASP A 107 5.31 -13.07 19.73
CA ASP A 107 3.98 -13.69 19.73
C ASP A 107 3.07 -13.16 18.59
N LYS A 108 3.12 -11.85 18.31
CA LYS A 108 2.37 -11.23 17.21
C LYS A 108 2.95 -11.60 15.85
N VAL A 109 4.27 -11.75 15.77
CA VAL A 109 4.96 -12.19 14.55
C VAL A 109 4.58 -13.62 14.21
N GLU A 110 4.56 -14.54 15.18
CA GLU A 110 4.19 -15.93 14.94
C GLU A 110 2.74 -16.09 14.47
N ASN A 111 1.83 -15.34 15.09
CA ASN A 111 0.39 -15.42 14.82
C ASN A 111 -0.07 -14.55 13.64
N GLN A 112 0.83 -13.80 13.01
CA GLN A 112 0.46 -12.91 11.90
C GLN A 112 -0.13 -13.70 10.72
N GLY A 113 -1.31 -13.28 10.27
CA GLY A 113 -2.01 -13.89 9.14
C GLY A 113 -2.86 -15.10 9.50
N GLY A 114 -2.77 -15.63 10.72
CA GLY A 114 -3.62 -16.72 11.17
C GLY A 114 -5.13 -16.42 11.14
N ASN A 115 -5.50 -15.15 11.25
CA ASN A 115 -6.88 -14.68 11.19
C ASN A 115 -7.38 -14.37 9.77
N THR A 116 -6.53 -14.54 8.74
CA THR A 116 -7.00 -14.40 7.35
C THR A 116 -7.85 -15.62 6.96
N PRO A 117 -8.81 -15.49 6.04
CA PRO A 117 -9.54 -16.65 5.52
C PRO A 117 -8.64 -17.77 4.96
N MET A 118 -7.47 -17.42 4.41
CA MET A 118 -6.48 -18.43 3.98
C MET A 118 -5.67 -19.03 5.15
N GLY A 119 -5.84 -18.55 6.40
CA GLY A 119 -5.21 -19.08 7.60
C GLY A 119 -3.71 -18.91 7.69
N ARG A 120 -3.12 -18.03 6.87
CA ARG A 120 -1.68 -17.82 6.84
C ARG A 120 -1.30 -16.43 6.32
N ARG A 121 -0.07 -16.02 6.59
CA ARG A 121 0.54 -14.87 5.91
C ARG A 121 0.95 -15.25 4.48
N GLY A 122 0.96 -14.26 3.59
CA GLY A 122 1.51 -14.40 2.25
C GLY A 122 3.03 -14.30 2.25
N GLN A 123 3.65 -14.78 1.17
CA GLN A 123 5.08 -14.62 0.91
C GLN A 123 5.30 -13.44 -0.06
N PRO A 124 6.46 -12.76 -0.04
CA PRO A 124 6.78 -11.71 -1.01
C PRO A 124 6.64 -12.19 -2.47
N ALA A 125 7.00 -13.44 -2.75
CA ALA A 125 6.85 -14.03 -4.08
C ALA A 125 5.39 -14.16 -4.54
N GLU A 126 4.42 -14.23 -3.61
CA GLU A 126 2.99 -14.26 -3.94
C GLU A 126 2.43 -12.86 -4.21
N LEU A 127 3.14 -11.82 -3.74
CA LEU A 127 2.79 -10.43 -3.99
C LEU A 127 3.33 -9.91 -5.33
N ALA A 128 4.54 -10.32 -5.70
CA ALA A 128 5.25 -9.85 -6.89
C ALA A 128 4.44 -9.95 -8.20
N PRO A 129 3.66 -11.03 -8.48
CA PRO A 129 2.89 -11.15 -9.72
C PRO A 129 1.90 -10.00 -9.95
N ALA A 130 1.32 -9.41 -8.89
CA ALA A 130 0.41 -8.27 -9.03
C ALA A 130 1.13 -7.03 -9.59
N TYR A 131 2.37 -6.80 -9.19
CA TYR A 131 3.19 -5.72 -9.74
C TYR A 131 3.58 -5.98 -11.19
N VAL A 132 4.01 -7.19 -11.51
CA VAL A 132 4.36 -7.58 -12.89
C VAL A 132 3.15 -7.40 -13.81
N PHE A 133 1.97 -7.89 -13.41
CA PHE A 133 0.72 -7.71 -14.15
C PHE A 133 0.42 -6.23 -14.41
N LEU A 134 0.49 -5.38 -13.38
CA LEU A 134 0.23 -3.95 -13.52
C LEU A 134 1.31 -3.22 -14.33
N ALA A 135 2.56 -3.71 -14.31
CA ALA A 135 3.66 -3.13 -15.08
C ALA A 135 3.57 -3.46 -16.57
N THR A 136 2.96 -4.59 -16.92
CA THR A 136 2.93 -5.10 -18.30
C THR A 136 1.74 -4.50 -19.07
N ASN A 137 1.99 -3.71 -20.10
CA ASN A 137 0.93 -3.13 -20.92
C ASN A 137 0.10 -4.17 -21.66
N ALA A 138 0.71 -5.28 -22.09
CA ALA A 138 -0.02 -6.36 -22.77
C ALA A 138 -1.15 -6.94 -21.90
N ASP A 139 -0.97 -6.94 -20.57
CA ASP A 139 -1.91 -7.57 -19.64
C ASP A 139 -2.87 -6.55 -18.97
N SER A 140 -2.49 -5.28 -18.88
CA SER A 140 -3.19 -4.28 -18.07
C SER A 140 -3.35 -2.89 -18.72
N SER A 141 -3.28 -2.80 -20.05
CA SER A 141 -3.36 -1.53 -20.79
C SER A 141 -4.65 -0.73 -20.55
N TYR A 142 -5.75 -1.41 -20.18
CA TYR A 142 -7.04 -0.76 -19.91
C TYR A 142 -7.37 -0.65 -18.41
N ILE A 143 -6.31 -0.76 -17.55
CA ILE A 143 -6.43 -0.70 -16.09
C ILE A 143 -5.67 0.51 -15.57
N THR A 144 -6.40 1.49 -15.02
CA THR A 144 -5.82 2.65 -14.32
C THR A 144 -6.72 3.07 -13.15
N GLY A 145 -6.16 3.66 -12.10
CA GLY A 145 -6.86 4.05 -10.88
C GLY A 145 -7.29 2.88 -9.98
N GLN A 146 -6.87 1.66 -10.30
CA GLN A 146 -7.29 0.45 -9.58
C GLN A 146 -6.29 0.03 -8.51
N ILE A 147 -6.81 -0.66 -7.49
CA ILE A 147 -5.99 -1.24 -6.42
C ILE A 147 -6.23 -2.75 -6.39
N ILE A 148 -5.19 -3.54 -6.62
CA ILE A 148 -5.25 -5.00 -6.51
C ILE A 148 -5.00 -5.41 -5.06
N HIS A 149 -5.93 -6.17 -4.49
CA HIS A 149 -5.82 -6.72 -3.15
C HIS A 149 -5.15 -8.10 -3.16
N VAL A 150 -3.99 -8.20 -2.50
CA VAL A 150 -3.26 -9.47 -2.29
C VAL A 150 -3.15 -9.70 -0.79
N ASN A 151 -4.22 -10.23 -0.17
CA ASN A 151 -4.41 -10.18 1.27
C ASN A 151 -4.93 -11.47 1.92
N GLY A 152 -4.99 -12.59 1.19
CA GLY A 152 -5.49 -13.86 1.74
C GLY A 152 -6.95 -13.83 2.20
N GLY A 153 -7.75 -12.88 1.69
CA GLY A 153 -9.14 -12.69 2.06
C GLY A 153 -9.35 -11.80 3.31
N ASP A 154 -8.30 -11.20 3.88
CA ASP A 154 -8.37 -10.34 5.08
C ASP A 154 -9.33 -9.13 4.91
N TYR A 155 -9.50 -8.70 3.67
CA TYR A 155 -10.53 -7.74 3.28
C TYR A 155 -11.03 -8.05 1.87
N ILE A 156 -12.36 -8.20 1.75
CA ILE A 156 -13.04 -8.41 0.47
C ILE A 156 -13.75 -7.11 0.12
N THR A 157 -13.36 -6.51 -0.99
CA THR A 157 -13.98 -5.28 -1.51
C THR A 157 -14.93 -5.61 -2.64
N THR A 158 -15.98 -4.84 -2.75
CA THR A 158 -16.92 -4.83 -3.88
C THR A 158 -16.64 -3.62 -4.76
#